data_5da7ea59d613b626182cc547ad1416c4
#
_entry.id   5da7ea59d613b626182cc547ad1416c4
#
_cell.length_a   1.000
_cell.length_b   1.000
_cell.length_c   1.000
_cell.angle_alpha   90.00
_cell.angle_beta   90.00
_cell.angle_gamma   90.00
#
_symmetry.space_group_name_H-M   'P 1'
#
loop_
_entity.id
_entity.type
_entity.pdbx_description
1 polymer ?
#
loop_
_entity_poly.entity_id
_entity_poly.type
_entity_poly.pdbx_seq_one_letter_code
_entity_poly.pdbx_strand_id
1 'polypeptide(L)'
;MKKKMQINKKKEERRGTQEKMSKVEKTARPAKAEKPIKSAERADAVCPYAKKCGGCDYQGMPYEKQLKEKQAYVQKQVGNFCKVLPILGMDEPYHYRNKVHAVFDIEKKRGSRPGARGNGKAANGKQGNGKNGRLAAKPAPGGIISGVYKAGTHEVINIDACQIEDELSSAIIRDIRGLLHSFKIKTYDEDTGYGLLRHVLVRRGFHSGEVMVVLVLGSPVLPSKNHFVKALRELHPEISTVIVNVNDKRTSMVLGDKESVIYGKGYIEDTLCGCMFRISPKSFYQVNPVQTELLYGKAIAYAGLTGKETVVDAYCGTGTIGIIAAKSAKKVIGVELNRDAVRDAVKNAKCNNVKNIEFYNADAGQFMVEMAEYRADAKRGEKSGADEVDVVFMDPPRAGSDEAFLSSVVTLAPKRVVYVSCNPETLARDLLYLTKHGYRAQECQPVDMFPWTKHVETVVLLSKGAKGPVDLCSARTEVERRLVDSRKVKVDFSLENMDLSEFKGKATYEQIKAYVLEKTGLKVSSLYIAQIKKKCGLDVGENFNLPKSENARQPQCTPEKEEAIMQAFKHFGIV
;
A
#
# COMPACT_ATOMS: atom_id res chain seq x y z
N MET A 1 0.67 -58.61 -38.51
CA MET A 1 1.18 -57.60 -39.47
C MET A 1 0.66 -56.18 -39.24
N LYS A 2 -0.63 -55.94 -38.93
CA LYS A 2 -1.19 -54.56 -38.78
C LYS A 2 -0.57 -53.71 -37.66
N LYS A 3 -0.11 -54.28 -36.52
CA LYS A 3 0.54 -53.52 -35.41
C LYS A 3 1.96 -53.00 -35.74
N LYS A 4 2.72 -53.73 -36.60
CA LYS A 4 4.07 -53.29 -37.01
C LYS A 4 4.01 -52.11 -38.00
N MET A 5 2.98 -52.05 -38.84
CA MET A 5 2.80 -50.93 -39.79
C MET A 5 2.40 -49.62 -39.09
N GLN A 6 1.61 -49.67 -38.01
CA GLN A 6 1.25 -48.46 -37.25
C GLN A 6 2.43 -47.87 -36.45
N ILE A 7 3.37 -48.70 -35.98
CA ILE A 7 4.55 -48.23 -35.24
C ILE A 7 5.55 -47.55 -36.18
N ASN A 8 5.70 -48.06 -37.41
CA ASN A 8 6.56 -47.44 -38.40
C ASN A 8 6.00 -46.09 -38.90
N LYS A 9 4.71 -45.97 -39.11
CA LYS A 9 4.07 -44.71 -39.52
C LYS A 9 4.24 -43.60 -38.47
N LYS A 10 4.11 -43.93 -37.16
CA LYS A 10 4.37 -42.98 -36.06
C LYS A 10 5.86 -42.60 -35.91
N LYS A 11 6.80 -43.47 -36.33
CA LYS A 11 8.23 -43.13 -36.30
C LYS A 11 8.63 -42.20 -37.46
N GLU A 12 8.02 -42.36 -38.64
CA GLU A 12 8.24 -41.45 -39.77
C GLU A 12 7.62 -40.07 -39.54
N GLU A 13 6.42 -39.99 -38.96
CA GLU A 13 5.81 -38.70 -38.59
C GLU A 13 6.63 -37.93 -37.54
N ARG A 14 7.24 -38.63 -36.57
CA ARG A 14 8.15 -37.99 -35.59
C ARG A 14 9.48 -37.54 -36.20
N ARG A 15 10.03 -38.25 -37.18
CA ARG A 15 11.24 -37.81 -37.90
C ARG A 15 10.96 -36.59 -38.79
N GLY A 16 9.82 -36.56 -39.50
CA GLY A 16 9.43 -35.40 -40.30
C GLY A 16 9.20 -34.12 -39.51
N THR A 17 8.77 -34.25 -38.23
CA THR A 17 8.56 -33.10 -37.33
C THR A 17 9.89 -32.57 -36.75
N GLN A 18 10.86 -33.45 -36.44
CA GLN A 18 12.19 -33.07 -36.01
C GLN A 18 13.03 -32.41 -37.12
N GLU A 19 12.93 -32.88 -38.38
CA GLU A 19 13.63 -32.22 -39.49
C GLU A 19 13.01 -30.88 -39.87
N LYS A 20 11.70 -30.65 -39.68
CA LYS A 20 11.08 -29.34 -39.87
C LYS A 20 11.46 -28.37 -38.76
N MET A 21 11.63 -28.78 -37.50
CA MET A 21 12.10 -27.92 -36.42
C MET A 21 13.57 -27.52 -36.59
N SER A 22 14.46 -28.43 -37.08
CA SER A 22 15.87 -28.11 -37.30
C SER A 22 16.11 -27.21 -38.50
N LYS A 23 15.20 -27.09 -39.46
CA LYS A 23 15.29 -26.15 -40.59
C LYS A 23 14.76 -24.75 -40.24
N VAL A 24 13.87 -24.59 -39.26
CA VAL A 24 13.39 -23.30 -38.82
C VAL A 24 14.41 -22.58 -37.90
N GLU A 25 15.24 -23.35 -37.18
CA GLU A 25 16.30 -22.79 -36.35
C GLU A 25 17.49 -22.23 -37.13
N LYS A 26 17.68 -22.60 -38.41
CA LYS A 26 18.83 -22.15 -39.22
C LYS A 26 18.61 -20.88 -40.04
N THR A 27 17.41 -20.28 -40.03
CA THR A 27 17.11 -19.06 -40.81
C THR A 27 16.81 -17.81 -39.97
N ALA A 28 16.76 -17.92 -38.63
CA ALA A 28 16.69 -16.77 -37.75
C ALA A 28 18.12 -16.22 -37.55
N ARG A 29 18.52 -15.20 -38.32
CA ARG A 29 19.65 -14.35 -37.93
C ARG A 29 19.31 -13.77 -36.56
N PRO A 30 20.20 -13.89 -35.54
CA PRO A 30 20.00 -13.20 -34.29
C PRO A 30 19.91 -11.69 -34.59
N ALA A 31 18.80 -11.07 -34.20
CA ALA A 31 18.72 -9.62 -34.13
C ALA A 31 19.95 -9.17 -33.30
N LYS A 32 20.76 -8.25 -33.85
CA LYS A 32 21.85 -7.66 -33.09
C LYS A 32 21.26 -7.16 -31.80
N ALA A 33 21.64 -7.81 -30.68
CA ALA A 33 21.39 -7.28 -29.35
C ALA A 33 21.97 -5.87 -29.34
N GLU A 34 21.12 -4.87 -29.27
CA GLU A 34 21.57 -3.51 -28.97
C GLU A 34 22.31 -3.60 -27.64
N LYS A 35 23.57 -3.16 -27.66
CA LYS A 35 24.38 -3.10 -26.46
C LYS A 35 23.60 -2.26 -25.45
N PRO A 36 23.45 -2.72 -24.20
CA PRO A 36 22.80 -1.91 -23.16
C PRO A 36 23.56 -0.58 -23.12
N ILE A 37 22.82 0.51 -23.32
CA ILE A 37 23.35 1.87 -23.18
C ILE A 37 23.85 1.95 -21.75
N LYS A 38 25.17 2.19 -21.59
CA LYS A 38 25.80 2.25 -20.27
C LYS A 38 25.04 3.24 -19.39
N SER A 39 24.68 2.80 -18.18
CA SER A 39 23.93 3.54 -17.16
C SER A 39 24.49 4.94 -16.84
N ALA A 40 25.74 5.20 -17.14
CA ALA A 40 26.43 6.47 -16.93
C ALA A 40 25.91 7.64 -17.79
N GLU A 41 25.33 7.40 -18.97
CA GLU A 41 24.83 8.51 -19.83
C GLU A 41 23.39 8.96 -19.48
N ARG A 42 22.62 8.18 -18.70
CA ARG A 42 21.28 8.59 -18.22
C ARG A 42 21.31 9.37 -16.90
N ALA A 43 22.44 9.37 -16.17
CA ALA A 43 22.53 9.84 -14.78
C ALA A 43 22.32 11.35 -14.59
N ASP A 44 22.42 12.18 -15.63
CA ASP A 44 22.39 13.65 -15.52
C ASP A 44 21.14 14.32 -16.09
N ALA A 45 20.21 13.58 -16.69
CA ALA A 45 19.01 14.16 -17.26
C ALA A 45 17.97 14.45 -16.16
N VAL A 46 17.89 15.72 -15.76
CA VAL A 46 16.83 16.19 -14.85
C VAL A 46 15.45 15.93 -15.48
N CYS A 47 14.54 15.31 -14.72
CA CYS A 47 13.18 15.05 -15.16
C CYS A 47 12.52 16.34 -15.66
N PRO A 48 11.93 16.37 -16.87
CA PRO A 48 11.32 17.58 -17.43
C PRO A 48 10.13 18.10 -16.61
N TYR A 49 9.57 17.27 -15.76
CA TYR A 49 8.44 17.60 -14.88
C TYR A 49 8.87 18.00 -13.46
N ALA A 50 10.14 17.92 -13.10
CA ALA A 50 10.66 18.09 -11.73
C ALA A 50 10.16 19.37 -11.04
N LYS A 51 10.14 20.50 -11.75
CA LYS A 51 9.70 21.80 -11.21
C LYS A 51 8.20 21.90 -10.94
N LYS A 52 7.39 20.99 -11.46
CA LYS A 52 5.92 21.06 -11.40
C LYS A 52 5.30 19.88 -10.66
N CYS A 53 5.83 18.67 -10.88
CA CYS A 53 5.25 17.42 -10.42
C CYS A 53 5.32 17.26 -8.90
N GLY A 54 6.45 17.63 -8.27
CA GLY A 54 6.64 17.46 -6.82
C GLY A 54 6.72 16.01 -6.34
N GLY A 55 6.78 15.02 -7.24
CA GLY A 55 6.85 13.61 -6.89
C GLY A 55 8.24 13.11 -6.49
N CYS A 56 9.28 13.90 -6.78
CA CYS A 56 10.68 13.59 -6.48
C CYS A 56 11.35 14.77 -5.78
N ASP A 57 12.04 14.50 -4.65
CA ASP A 57 12.73 15.53 -3.88
C ASP A 57 14.17 15.76 -4.38
N TYR A 58 14.81 14.75 -5.02
CA TYR A 58 16.24 14.73 -5.32
C TYR A 58 16.57 14.81 -6.82
N GLN A 59 15.66 15.36 -7.62
CA GLN A 59 15.94 15.55 -9.06
C GLN A 59 17.17 16.44 -9.30
N GLY A 60 18.10 15.96 -10.14
CA GLY A 60 19.38 16.62 -10.41
C GLY A 60 20.47 16.36 -9.36
N MET A 61 20.19 15.53 -8.34
CA MET A 61 21.21 15.08 -7.38
C MET A 61 21.73 13.70 -7.80
N PRO A 62 23.06 13.48 -7.91
CA PRO A 62 23.64 12.16 -8.19
C PRO A 62 23.13 11.11 -7.20
N TYR A 63 22.85 9.89 -7.68
CA TYR A 63 22.22 8.86 -6.86
C TYR A 63 23.03 8.49 -5.62
N GLU A 64 24.36 8.39 -5.75
CA GLU A 64 25.24 8.15 -4.61
C GLU A 64 25.13 9.24 -3.52
N LYS A 65 24.91 10.48 -3.93
CA LYS A 65 24.70 11.57 -2.97
C LYS A 65 23.36 11.43 -2.26
N GLN A 66 22.30 11.01 -2.97
CA GLN A 66 21.00 10.70 -2.36
C GLN A 66 21.12 9.61 -1.29
N LEU A 67 21.88 8.54 -1.58
CA LEU A 67 22.15 7.47 -0.61
C LEU A 67 22.89 7.99 0.64
N LYS A 68 23.89 8.86 0.46
CA LYS A 68 24.62 9.48 1.57
C LYS A 68 23.71 10.36 2.44
N GLU A 69 22.83 11.15 1.83
CA GLU A 69 21.85 11.98 2.55
C GLU A 69 20.89 11.11 3.37
N LYS A 70 20.34 10.05 2.78
CA LYS A 70 19.45 9.11 3.45
C LYS A 70 20.16 8.36 4.60
N GLN A 71 21.39 7.91 4.34
CA GLN A 71 22.24 7.27 5.35
C GLN A 71 22.47 8.21 6.54
N ALA A 72 22.86 9.45 6.28
CA ALA A 72 23.10 10.46 7.32
C ALA A 72 21.81 10.76 8.11
N TYR A 73 20.67 10.84 7.42
CA TYR A 73 19.39 11.04 8.06
C TYR A 73 19.04 9.90 9.02
N VAL A 74 19.14 8.63 8.58
CA VAL A 74 18.88 7.47 9.45
C VAL A 74 19.89 7.43 10.61
N GLN A 75 21.18 7.66 10.34
CA GLN A 75 22.22 7.69 11.37
C GLN A 75 21.90 8.74 12.45
N LYS A 76 21.44 9.92 12.05
CA LYS A 76 21.05 10.99 12.97
C LYS A 76 19.87 10.62 13.87
N GLN A 77 18.87 9.89 13.33
CA GLN A 77 17.66 9.54 14.07
C GLN A 77 17.87 8.35 15.01
N VAL A 78 18.50 7.28 14.52
CA VAL A 78 18.54 6.01 15.25
C VAL A 78 19.94 5.55 15.68
N GLY A 79 20.99 6.25 15.25
CA GLY A 79 22.38 5.88 15.54
C GLY A 79 22.77 5.83 17.01
N ASN A 80 22.01 6.52 17.87
CA ASN A 80 22.19 6.47 19.33
C ASN A 80 21.61 5.19 19.97
N PHE A 81 20.75 4.46 19.25
CA PHE A 81 20.11 3.24 19.76
C PHE A 81 20.84 1.97 19.31
N CYS A 82 21.35 1.98 18.06
CA CYS A 82 21.98 0.82 17.47
C CYS A 82 22.96 1.18 16.35
N LYS A 83 23.76 0.20 15.94
CA LYS A 83 24.61 0.33 14.76
C LYS A 83 23.74 0.47 13.51
N VAL A 84 23.92 1.54 12.73
CA VAL A 84 23.32 1.72 11.43
C VAL A 84 24.24 1.15 10.36
N LEU A 85 23.75 0.15 9.63
CA LEU A 85 24.48 -0.48 8.53
C LEU A 85 24.47 0.44 7.28
N PRO A 86 25.37 0.23 6.31
CA PRO A 86 25.32 0.94 5.03
C PRO A 86 23.97 0.75 4.35
N ILE A 87 23.42 1.82 3.79
CA ILE A 87 22.14 1.80 3.08
C ILE A 87 22.22 0.88 1.85
N LEU A 88 21.19 0.06 1.65
CA LEU A 88 21.04 -0.75 0.44
C LEU A 88 20.36 0.10 -0.63
N GLY A 89 21.13 0.49 -1.64
CA GLY A 89 20.66 1.21 -2.83
C GLY A 89 20.19 0.26 -3.94
N MET A 90 19.80 0.84 -5.08
CA MET A 90 19.48 0.12 -6.32
C MET A 90 20.60 0.30 -7.34
N ASP A 91 20.88 -0.75 -8.11
CA ASP A 91 21.79 -0.66 -9.27
C ASP A 91 21.16 0.20 -10.39
N GLU A 92 19.86 0.01 -10.64
CA GLU A 92 19.07 0.77 -11.61
C GLU A 92 17.93 1.50 -10.92
N PRO A 93 18.13 2.75 -10.41
CA PRO A 93 17.15 3.47 -9.60
C PRO A 93 16.03 4.14 -10.40
N TYR A 94 15.70 3.60 -11.57
CA TYR A 94 14.68 4.10 -12.48
C TYR A 94 13.59 3.05 -12.71
N HIS A 95 12.40 3.50 -13.11
CA HIS A 95 11.28 2.67 -13.56
C HIS A 95 10.89 1.53 -12.59
N TYR A 96 11.21 1.70 -11.31
CA TYR A 96 11.01 0.69 -10.27
C TYR A 96 9.56 0.58 -9.79
N ARG A 97 8.75 1.63 -10.06
CA ARG A 97 7.42 1.78 -9.47
C ARG A 97 6.38 0.96 -10.24
N ASN A 98 6.03 -0.20 -9.72
CA ASN A 98 5.10 -1.16 -10.34
C ASN A 98 3.60 -0.83 -10.16
N LYS A 99 3.28 0.24 -9.45
CA LYS A 99 1.93 0.78 -9.28
C LYS A 99 1.92 2.23 -9.71
N VAL A 100 1.25 2.51 -10.80
CA VAL A 100 1.14 3.84 -11.40
C VAL A 100 -0.29 4.32 -11.33
N HIS A 101 -0.48 5.56 -10.99
CA HIS A 101 -1.79 6.20 -10.88
C HIS A 101 -1.77 7.52 -11.65
N ALA A 102 -2.73 7.70 -12.56
CA ALA A 102 -2.88 8.94 -13.30
C ALA A 102 -4.30 9.51 -13.16
N VAL A 103 -4.36 10.82 -13.07
CA VAL A 103 -5.58 11.64 -13.17
C VAL A 103 -5.75 12.04 -14.62
N PHE A 104 -6.99 12.18 -15.07
CA PHE A 104 -7.33 12.61 -16.43
C PHE A 104 -8.12 13.92 -16.38
N ASP A 105 -7.76 14.88 -17.24
CA ASP A 105 -8.41 16.17 -17.34
C ASP A 105 -8.35 16.71 -18.79
N ILE A 106 -8.97 17.85 -19.04
CA ILE A 106 -8.86 18.61 -20.30
C ILE A 106 -7.86 19.74 -20.09
N GLU A 107 -6.93 19.92 -21.02
CA GLU A 107 -5.98 21.03 -20.98
C GLU A 107 -6.70 22.38 -20.94
N LYS A 108 -6.65 23.08 -19.80
CA LYS A 108 -7.27 24.42 -19.62
C LYS A 108 -6.41 25.46 -20.33
N LYS A 109 -7.00 26.27 -21.21
CA LYS A 109 -6.31 27.40 -21.87
C LYS A 109 -5.79 28.37 -20.81
N ARG A 110 -4.50 28.66 -20.79
CA ARG A 110 -3.95 29.77 -20.00
C ARG A 110 -4.62 31.08 -20.45
N GLY A 111 -5.52 31.65 -19.64
CA GLY A 111 -6.07 32.97 -19.86
C GLY A 111 -7.58 33.13 -19.74
N SER A 112 -8.38 32.10 -19.50
CA SER A 112 -9.80 32.29 -19.23
C SER A 112 -10.07 32.48 -17.74
N ARG A 113 -9.97 33.72 -17.26
CA ARG A 113 -10.69 34.13 -16.03
C ARG A 113 -12.20 33.97 -16.29
N PRO A 114 -13.00 33.43 -15.34
CA PRO A 114 -14.45 33.43 -15.46
C PRO A 114 -14.94 34.90 -15.46
N GLY A 115 -15.43 35.37 -16.59
CA GLY A 115 -16.08 36.67 -16.62
C GLY A 115 -15.67 37.65 -17.74
N ALA A 116 -15.59 37.20 -19.01
CA ALA A 116 -15.63 38.12 -20.13
C ALA A 116 -16.32 37.47 -21.32
N ARG A 117 -17.59 37.77 -21.52
CA ARG A 117 -18.29 37.53 -22.79
C ARG A 117 -17.68 38.47 -23.84
N GLY A 118 -16.93 37.93 -24.79
CA GLY A 118 -16.40 38.67 -25.94
C GLY A 118 -16.86 38.03 -27.25
N ASN A 119 -17.67 38.72 -28.01
CA ASN A 119 -18.00 38.45 -29.41
C ASN A 119 -16.71 38.50 -30.26
N GLY A 120 -16.37 37.44 -30.99
CA GLY A 120 -15.21 37.44 -31.87
C GLY A 120 -15.36 36.54 -33.09
N LYS A 121 -15.38 37.17 -34.25
CA LYS A 121 -15.56 36.66 -35.62
C LYS A 121 -14.55 35.56 -36.00
N ALA A 122 -15.03 34.63 -36.83
CA ALA A 122 -14.23 33.59 -37.50
C ALA A 122 -13.20 34.21 -38.48
N ALA A 123 -11.96 33.67 -38.46
CA ALA A 123 -10.98 33.93 -39.50
C ALA A 123 -10.49 32.58 -40.09
N ASN A 124 -10.65 32.46 -41.41
CA ASN A 124 -10.14 31.36 -42.26
C ASN A 124 -8.64 31.44 -42.39
N GLY A 125 -7.94 30.33 -42.24
CA GLY A 125 -6.47 30.24 -42.47
C GLY A 125 -6.04 28.90 -43.06
N LYS A 126 -5.35 28.99 -44.20
CA LYS A 126 -4.94 27.98 -45.16
C LYS A 126 -4.05 26.83 -44.61
N GLN A 127 -4.26 25.65 -45.19
CA GLN A 127 -3.40 24.45 -45.08
C GLN A 127 -2.01 24.68 -45.69
N GLY A 128 -0.97 24.25 -44.95
CA GLY A 128 0.39 24.08 -45.45
C GLY A 128 0.88 22.65 -45.20
N ASN A 129 1.25 21.97 -46.28
CA ASN A 129 1.84 20.62 -46.31
C ASN A 129 3.33 20.67 -45.90
N GLY A 130 3.75 19.83 -44.95
CA GLY A 130 5.15 19.62 -44.64
C GLY A 130 5.40 18.25 -44.00
N LYS A 131 6.23 17.44 -44.64
CA LYS A 131 6.56 16.04 -44.31
C LYS A 131 7.61 15.92 -43.20
N ASN A 132 7.46 14.84 -42.42
CA ASN A 132 8.47 14.05 -41.71
C ASN A 132 9.17 14.63 -40.48
N GLY A 133 8.84 14.01 -39.34
CA GLY A 133 9.55 14.03 -38.07
C GLY A 133 8.60 13.63 -36.95
N ARG A 134 8.62 12.35 -36.51
CA ARG A 134 7.89 11.88 -35.33
C ARG A 134 8.51 12.50 -34.06
N LEU A 135 8.22 13.75 -33.81
CA LEU A 135 8.30 14.39 -32.50
C LEU A 135 6.90 14.31 -31.90
N ALA A 136 6.80 13.89 -30.63
CA ALA A 136 5.54 13.82 -29.90
C ALA A 136 4.77 15.15 -30.11
N ALA A 137 3.65 15.07 -30.81
CA ALA A 137 2.83 16.23 -31.11
C ALA A 137 2.33 16.84 -29.80
N LYS A 138 2.59 18.14 -29.59
CA LYS A 138 1.91 18.90 -28.51
C LYS A 138 0.41 18.74 -28.71
N PRO A 139 -0.35 18.29 -27.67
CA PRO A 139 -1.79 18.20 -27.79
C PRO A 139 -2.36 19.57 -28.18
N ALA A 140 -3.34 19.58 -29.08
CA ALA A 140 -4.05 20.80 -29.45
C ALA A 140 -4.71 21.40 -28.20
N PRO A 141 -4.82 22.73 -28.07
CA PRO A 141 -5.47 23.38 -26.93
C PRO A 141 -6.88 22.84 -26.71
N GLY A 142 -7.12 22.24 -25.54
CA GLY A 142 -8.36 21.52 -25.20
C GLY A 142 -8.28 20.01 -25.41
N GLY A 143 -7.08 19.42 -25.61
CA GLY A 143 -6.86 17.98 -25.63
C GLY A 143 -6.95 17.33 -24.25
N ILE A 144 -7.21 16.01 -24.21
CA ILE A 144 -7.18 15.24 -22.96
C ILE A 144 -5.71 15.11 -22.50
N ILE A 145 -5.47 15.40 -21.23
CA ILE A 145 -4.19 15.24 -20.55
C ILE A 145 -4.30 14.20 -19.45
N SER A 146 -3.18 13.59 -19.07
CA SER A 146 -3.11 12.65 -17.96
C SER A 146 -1.80 12.80 -17.19
N GLY A 147 -1.86 12.61 -15.89
CA GLY A 147 -0.68 12.71 -15.02
C GLY A 147 -1.05 12.83 -13.54
N VAL A 148 -0.44 13.77 -12.85
CA VAL A 148 -0.64 13.97 -11.41
C VAL A 148 -1.17 15.37 -11.12
N TYR A 149 -1.83 15.54 -9.98
CA TYR A 149 -2.19 16.88 -9.51
C TYR A 149 -0.94 17.65 -9.10
N LYS A 150 -0.90 18.92 -9.46
CA LYS A 150 0.02 19.87 -8.87
C LYS A 150 -0.32 20.01 -7.38
N ALA A 151 0.70 20.02 -6.54
CA ALA A 151 0.54 20.04 -5.09
C ALA A 151 -0.42 21.15 -4.64
N GLY A 152 -1.40 20.80 -3.81
CA GLY A 152 -2.41 21.71 -3.26
C GLY A 152 -3.44 22.24 -4.26
N THR A 153 -3.59 21.63 -5.44
CA THR A 153 -4.53 22.07 -6.48
C THR A 153 -5.18 20.88 -7.18
N HIS A 154 -6.24 21.14 -7.96
CA HIS A 154 -6.81 20.19 -8.95
C HIS A 154 -6.25 20.40 -10.38
N GLU A 155 -5.19 21.20 -10.54
CA GLU A 155 -4.52 21.36 -11.85
C GLU A 155 -3.73 20.09 -12.17
N VAL A 156 -4.05 19.43 -13.28
CA VAL A 156 -3.35 18.24 -13.75
C VAL A 156 -2.11 18.62 -14.54
N ILE A 157 -0.96 18.07 -14.14
CA ILE A 157 0.29 18.16 -14.87
C ILE A 157 0.34 17.02 -15.87
N ASN A 158 0.37 17.32 -17.15
CA ASN A 158 0.49 16.30 -18.19
C ASN A 158 1.87 15.62 -18.12
N ILE A 159 1.87 14.30 -17.91
CA ILE A 159 3.07 13.46 -17.84
C ILE A 159 2.94 12.36 -18.90
N ASP A 160 3.84 12.37 -19.87
CA ASP A 160 3.87 11.35 -20.93
C ASP A 160 4.82 10.18 -20.59
N ALA A 161 5.86 10.45 -19.81
CA ALA A 161 6.80 9.45 -19.32
C ALA A 161 7.39 9.91 -17.98
N CYS A 162 7.32 9.06 -16.97
CA CYS A 162 7.90 9.31 -15.65
C CYS A 162 9.16 8.47 -15.47
N GLN A 163 10.24 9.05 -14.92
CA GLN A 163 11.51 8.34 -14.73
C GLN A 163 11.47 7.27 -13.65
N ILE A 164 10.51 7.33 -12.73
CA ILE A 164 10.41 6.35 -11.63
C ILE A 164 9.28 5.34 -11.82
N GLU A 165 8.30 5.63 -12.67
CA GLU A 165 7.19 4.73 -12.98
C GLU A 165 7.60 3.68 -14.02
N ASP A 166 7.02 2.48 -13.90
CA ASP A 166 7.16 1.43 -14.91
C ASP A 166 6.79 1.96 -16.31
N GLU A 167 7.67 1.74 -17.28
CA GLU A 167 7.54 2.30 -18.62
C GLU A 167 6.29 1.80 -19.35
N LEU A 168 5.96 0.50 -19.21
CA LEU A 168 4.75 -0.09 -19.79
C LEU A 168 3.49 0.52 -19.18
N SER A 169 3.47 0.72 -17.88
CA SER A 169 2.33 1.34 -17.18
C SER A 169 2.12 2.78 -17.66
N SER A 170 3.18 3.56 -17.84
CA SER A 170 3.13 4.91 -18.41
C SER A 170 2.64 4.89 -19.86
N ALA A 171 3.06 3.91 -20.68
CA ALA A 171 2.60 3.73 -22.06
C ALA A 171 1.09 3.41 -22.10
N ILE A 172 0.62 2.49 -21.27
CA ILE A 172 -0.80 2.14 -21.16
C ILE A 172 -1.65 3.36 -20.82
N ILE A 173 -1.23 4.18 -19.85
CA ILE A 173 -1.96 5.41 -19.48
C ILE A 173 -2.03 6.38 -20.64
N ARG A 174 -0.94 6.57 -21.38
CA ARG A 174 -0.90 7.45 -22.57
C ARG A 174 -1.84 6.94 -23.66
N ASP A 175 -1.87 5.64 -23.92
CA ASP A 175 -2.70 5.06 -24.97
C ASP A 175 -4.19 5.03 -24.57
N ILE A 176 -4.52 4.83 -23.29
CA ILE A 176 -5.87 5.06 -22.76
C ILE A 176 -6.32 6.50 -23.06
N ARG A 177 -5.46 7.51 -22.88
CA ARG A 177 -5.76 8.91 -23.21
C ARG A 177 -6.18 9.07 -24.68
N GLY A 178 -5.49 8.39 -25.60
CA GLY A 178 -5.87 8.34 -27.03
C GLY A 178 -7.22 7.66 -27.27
N LEU A 179 -7.47 6.54 -26.59
CA LEU A 179 -8.73 5.81 -26.71
C LEU A 179 -9.93 6.58 -26.18
N LEU A 180 -9.78 7.40 -25.12
CA LEU A 180 -10.88 8.22 -24.61
C LEU A 180 -11.47 9.12 -25.68
N HIS A 181 -10.64 9.72 -26.52
CA HIS A 181 -11.10 10.54 -27.64
C HIS A 181 -11.88 9.70 -28.67
N SER A 182 -11.35 8.53 -29.06
CA SER A 182 -11.96 7.64 -30.06
C SER A 182 -13.32 7.09 -29.60
N PHE A 183 -13.45 6.78 -28.31
CA PHE A 183 -14.67 6.27 -27.70
C PHE A 183 -15.60 7.35 -27.14
N LYS A 184 -15.26 8.64 -27.30
CA LYS A 184 -16.02 9.80 -26.81
C LYS A 184 -16.28 9.74 -25.30
N ILE A 185 -15.33 9.20 -24.54
CA ILE A 185 -15.38 9.12 -23.08
C ILE A 185 -14.84 10.44 -22.52
N LYS A 186 -15.67 11.15 -21.73
CA LYS A 186 -15.29 12.42 -21.11
C LYS A 186 -14.48 12.15 -19.83
N THR A 187 -13.46 12.97 -19.59
CA THR A 187 -12.78 13.05 -18.31
C THR A 187 -13.70 13.64 -17.25
N TYR A 188 -13.54 13.22 -15.99
CA TYR A 188 -14.31 13.76 -14.87
C TYR A 188 -13.67 15.07 -14.40
N ASP A 189 -14.49 16.07 -14.18
CA ASP A 189 -14.10 17.35 -13.62
C ASP A 189 -14.50 17.39 -12.14
N GLU A 190 -13.52 17.46 -11.25
CA GLU A 190 -13.73 17.42 -9.79
C GLU A 190 -14.45 18.67 -9.27
N ASP A 191 -14.33 19.81 -9.96
CA ASP A 191 -14.95 21.06 -9.55
C ASP A 191 -16.46 21.06 -9.86
N THR A 192 -16.84 20.53 -11.04
CA THR A 192 -18.24 20.50 -11.49
C THR A 192 -18.96 19.19 -11.18
N GLY A 193 -18.24 18.09 -11.01
CA GLY A 193 -18.78 16.76 -10.85
C GLY A 193 -19.27 16.11 -12.15
N TYR A 194 -18.95 16.68 -13.31
CA TYR A 194 -19.35 16.14 -14.61
C TYR A 194 -18.22 15.37 -15.28
N GLY A 195 -18.61 14.33 -16.02
CA GLY A 195 -17.70 13.47 -16.75
C GLY A 195 -17.74 12.03 -16.24
N LEU A 196 -16.85 11.20 -16.75
CA LEU A 196 -16.89 9.77 -16.45
C LEU A 196 -15.58 9.26 -15.87
N LEU A 197 -14.45 9.36 -16.61
CA LEU A 197 -13.17 8.82 -16.18
C LEU A 197 -12.46 9.81 -15.24
N ARG A 198 -12.24 9.39 -13.99
CA ARG A 198 -11.51 10.15 -12.96
C ARG A 198 -10.03 9.80 -12.97
N HIS A 199 -9.75 8.51 -12.78
CA HIS A 199 -8.38 8.03 -12.62
C HIS A 199 -8.19 6.72 -13.38
N VAL A 200 -6.94 6.44 -13.71
CA VAL A 200 -6.50 5.11 -14.14
C VAL A 200 -5.41 4.67 -13.18
N LEU A 201 -5.55 3.46 -12.64
CA LEU A 201 -4.53 2.77 -11.86
C LEU A 201 -4.02 1.59 -12.68
N VAL A 202 -2.71 1.53 -12.89
CA VAL A 202 -2.04 0.39 -13.51
C VAL A 202 -1.16 -0.28 -12.47
N ARG A 203 -1.26 -1.61 -12.36
CA ARG A 203 -0.36 -2.42 -11.55
C ARG A 203 0.30 -3.47 -12.43
N ARG A 204 1.58 -3.66 -12.29
CA ARG A 204 2.34 -4.69 -13.00
C ARG A 204 2.99 -5.64 -12.01
N GLY A 205 2.84 -6.95 -12.25
CA GLY A 205 3.65 -7.98 -11.59
C GLY A 205 5.07 -7.91 -12.14
N PHE A 206 6.05 -7.79 -11.26
CA PHE A 206 7.45 -7.62 -11.65
C PHE A 206 8.03 -8.91 -12.27
N HIS A 207 7.80 -10.04 -11.61
CA HIS A 207 8.26 -11.34 -12.07
C HIS A 207 7.29 -11.99 -13.07
N SER A 208 5.99 -11.80 -12.89
CA SER A 208 4.96 -12.42 -13.76
C SER A 208 4.75 -11.68 -15.07
N GLY A 209 5.02 -10.38 -15.10
CA GLY A 209 4.69 -9.51 -16.23
C GLY A 209 3.18 -9.23 -16.39
N GLU A 210 2.31 -9.81 -15.56
CA GLU A 210 0.86 -9.57 -15.61
C GLU A 210 0.53 -8.11 -15.33
N VAL A 211 -0.42 -7.55 -16.10
CA VAL A 211 -0.84 -6.16 -15.95
C VAL A 211 -2.32 -6.07 -15.61
N MET A 212 -2.62 -5.32 -14.57
CA MET A 212 -3.97 -4.93 -14.18
C MET A 212 -4.21 -3.45 -14.47
N VAL A 213 -5.31 -3.17 -15.16
CA VAL A 213 -5.79 -1.80 -15.39
C VAL A 213 -7.09 -1.60 -14.63
N VAL A 214 -7.14 -0.57 -13.79
CA VAL A 214 -8.35 -0.16 -13.07
C VAL A 214 -8.79 1.20 -13.60
N LEU A 215 -9.97 1.24 -14.20
CA LEU A 215 -10.62 2.45 -14.67
C LEU A 215 -11.53 2.97 -13.55
N VAL A 216 -11.17 4.10 -12.95
CA VAL A 216 -11.98 4.72 -11.89
C VAL A 216 -12.96 5.69 -12.52
N LEU A 217 -14.23 5.39 -12.38
CA LEU A 217 -15.31 6.10 -13.05
C LEU A 217 -16.21 6.82 -12.02
N GLY A 218 -16.76 7.98 -12.40
CA GLY A 218 -17.79 8.67 -11.63
C GLY A 218 -19.17 8.00 -11.69
N SER A 219 -19.35 7.00 -12.58
CA SER A 219 -20.59 6.21 -12.69
C SER A 219 -20.28 4.78 -13.17
N PRO A 220 -21.17 3.79 -12.95
CA PRO A 220 -20.83 2.36 -13.18
C PRO A 220 -20.79 1.97 -14.66
N VAL A 221 -21.22 2.81 -15.58
CA VAL A 221 -21.38 2.45 -17.00
C VAL A 221 -20.23 3.00 -17.82
N LEU A 222 -19.37 2.10 -18.34
CA LEU A 222 -18.38 2.41 -19.36
C LEU A 222 -19.01 2.23 -20.75
N PRO A 223 -19.16 3.28 -21.56
CA PRO A 223 -19.68 3.16 -22.92
C PRO A 223 -18.83 2.25 -23.78
N SER A 224 -19.46 1.41 -24.59
CA SER A 224 -18.78 0.49 -25.51
C SER A 224 -17.68 -0.36 -24.86
N LYS A 225 -17.86 -0.78 -23.60
CA LYS A 225 -16.83 -1.41 -22.76
C LYS A 225 -16.07 -2.54 -23.46
N ASN A 226 -16.76 -3.42 -24.21
CA ASN A 226 -16.13 -4.56 -24.86
C ASN A 226 -15.19 -4.13 -26.00
N HIS A 227 -15.58 -3.12 -26.80
CA HIS A 227 -14.75 -2.58 -27.86
C HIS A 227 -13.57 -1.78 -27.28
N PHE A 228 -13.79 -1.01 -26.20
CA PHE A 228 -12.73 -0.31 -25.50
C PHE A 228 -11.67 -1.28 -24.98
N VAL A 229 -12.07 -2.33 -24.26
CA VAL A 229 -11.17 -3.36 -23.74
C VAL A 229 -10.45 -4.08 -24.88
N LYS A 230 -11.15 -4.40 -25.99
CA LYS A 230 -10.53 -5.01 -27.15
C LYS A 230 -9.45 -4.12 -27.74
N ALA A 231 -9.76 -2.86 -28.02
CA ALA A 231 -8.80 -1.89 -28.57
C ALA A 231 -7.59 -1.67 -27.64
N LEU A 232 -7.83 -1.58 -26.33
CA LEU A 232 -6.74 -1.43 -25.34
C LEU A 232 -5.81 -2.65 -25.33
N ARG A 233 -6.37 -3.87 -25.43
CA ARG A 233 -5.59 -5.12 -25.46
C ARG A 233 -4.91 -5.39 -26.79
N GLU A 234 -5.40 -4.86 -27.88
CA GLU A 234 -4.69 -4.89 -29.17
C GLU A 234 -3.42 -4.05 -29.13
N LEU A 235 -3.41 -2.95 -28.36
CA LEU A 235 -2.23 -2.13 -28.11
C LEU A 235 -1.30 -2.74 -27.06
N HIS A 236 -1.88 -3.38 -26.03
CA HIS A 236 -1.18 -3.91 -24.86
C HIS A 236 -1.66 -5.32 -24.52
N PRO A 237 -1.16 -6.37 -25.22
CA PRO A 237 -1.56 -7.76 -24.99
C PRO A 237 -1.19 -8.29 -23.61
N GLU A 238 -0.25 -7.64 -22.90
CA GLU A 238 0.20 -7.95 -21.53
C GLU A 238 -0.90 -7.70 -20.49
N ILE A 239 -1.94 -6.95 -20.82
CA ILE A 239 -3.05 -6.67 -19.91
C ILE A 239 -3.81 -7.97 -19.62
N SER A 240 -3.65 -8.47 -18.41
CA SER A 240 -4.25 -9.71 -17.91
C SER A 240 -5.65 -9.48 -17.37
N THR A 241 -5.95 -8.27 -16.87
CA THR A 241 -7.26 -7.94 -16.31
C THR A 241 -7.58 -6.45 -16.39
N VAL A 242 -8.86 -6.14 -16.61
CA VAL A 242 -9.39 -4.76 -16.60
C VAL A 242 -10.59 -4.70 -15.67
N ILE A 243 -10.59 -3.72 -14.79
CA ILE A 243 -11.59 -3.52 -13.74
C ILE A 243 -12.15 -2.10 -13.86
N VAL A 244 -13.44 -1.98 -13.69
CA VAL A 244 -14.12 -0.71 -13.44
C VAL A 244 -14.32 -0.58 -11.94
N ASN A 245 -13.77 0.49 -11.36
CA ASN A 245 -14.04 0.91 -10.00
C ASN A 245 -14.91 2.16 -10.04
N VAL A 246 -15.97 2.21 -9.23
CA VAL A 246 -16.90 3.34 -9.19
C VAL A 246 -16.59 4.19 -7.96
N ASN A 247 -16.16 5.42 -8.21
CA ASN A 247 -16.00 6.44 -7.19
C ASN A 247 -16.87 7.64 -7.55
N ASP A 248 -18.08 7.64 -7.02
CA ASP A 248 -19.11 8.67 -7.20
C ASP A 248 -19.09 9.75 -6.10
N LYS A 249 -18.18 9.61 -5.12
CA LYS A 249 -18.06 10.49 -3.96
C LYS A 249 -17.09 11.65 -4.24
N ARG A 250 -17.34 12.83 -3.69
CA ARG A 250 -16.37 13.91 -3.60
C ARG A 250 -15.39 13.62 -2.47
N THR A 251 -14.29 12.97 -2.78
CA THR A 251 -13.29 12.52 -1.81
C THR A 251 -11.91 12.48 -2.46
N SER A 252 -10.86 12.67 -1.66
CA SER A 252 -9.47 12.47 -2.08
C SER A 252 -9.08 11.00 -2.28
N MET A 253 -9.95 10.06 -1.88
CA MET A 253 -9.73 8.63 -2.11
C MET A 253 -9.84 8.32 -3.60
N VAL A 254 -8.84 7.64 -4.15
CA VAL A 254 -8.80 7.27 -5.58
C VAL A 254 -9.84 6.21 -5.90
N LEU A 255 -9.89 5.13 -5.12
CA LEU A 255 -10.78 4.00 -5.33
C LEU A 255 -12.06 4.13 -4.50
N GLY A 256 -13.19 3.91 -5.15
CA GLY A 256 -14.49 3.77 -4.49
C GLY A 256 -14.76 2.34 -4.00
N ASP A 257 -15.95 2.13 -3.47
CA ASP A 257 -16.31 0.86 -2.82
C ASP A 257 -16.70 -0.24 -3.82
N LYS A 258 -17.30 0.13 -4.96
CA LYS A 258 -17.86 -0.80 -5.93
C LYS A 258 -16.88 -1.10 -7.06
N GLU A 259 -16.69 -2.38 -7.35
CA GLU A 259 -15.81 -2.85 -8.42
C GLU A 259 -16.54 -3.86 -9.31
N SER A 260 -16.24 -3.84 -10.60
CA SER A 260 -16.68 -4.84 -11.56
C SER A 260 -15.54 -5.23 -12.50
N VAL A 261 -15.30 -6.51 -12.62
CA VAL A 261 -14.33 -7.06 -13.59
C VAL A 261 -14.98 -7.02 -14.97
N ILE A 262 -14.34 -6.33 -15.91
CA ILE A 262 -14.82 -6.25 -17.30
C ILE A 262 -13.96 -7.08 -18.27
N TYR A 263 -12.79 -7.52 -17.82
CA TYR A 263 -11.92 -8.47 -18.50
C TYR A 263 -10.98 -9.16 -17.51
N GLY A 264 -10.71 -10.45 -17.74
CA GLY A 264 -9.76 -11.25 -16.97
C GLY A 264 -10.28 -11.69 -15.60
N LYS A 265 -9.36 -11.95 -14.68
CA LYS A 265 -9.64 -12.59 -13.37
C LYS A 265 -9.89 -11.62 -12.21
N GLY A 266 -9.70 -10.30 -12.42
CA GLY A 266 -9.92 -9.27 -11.42
C GLY A 266 -8.76 -9.08 -10.43
N TYR A 267 -7.64 -9.72 -10.65
CA TYR A 267 -6.40 -9.60 -9.90
C TYR A 267 -5.22 -9.97 -10.81
N ILE A 268 -4.02 -9.64 -10.38
CA ILE A 268 -2.77 -10.18 -10.94
C ILE A 268 -2.06 -11.02 -9.89
N GLU A 269 -1.16 -11.87 -10.35
CA GLU A 269 -0.30 -12.67 -9.49
C GLU A 269 1.16 -12.24 -9.71
N ASP A 270 1.93 -12.21 -8.63
CA ASP A 270 3.37 -11.92 -8.71
C ASP A 270 4.13 -12.71 -7.65
N THR A 271 5.42 -12.89 -7.86
CA THR A 271 6.31 -13.59 -6.92
C THR A 271 7.12 -12.57 -6.13
N LEU A 272 7.25 -12.79 -4.81
CA LEU A 272 8.08 -11.99 -3.92
C LEU A 272 8.74 -12.92 -2.90
N CYS A 273 10.06 -12.88 -2.77
CA CYS A 273 10.82 -13.77 -1.89
C CYS A 273 10.46 -15.26 -2.06
N GLY A 274 10.21 -15.69 -3.30
CA GLY A 274 9.82 -17.07 -3.63
C GLY A 274 8.44 -17.50 -3.12
N CYS A 275 7.55 -16.54 -2.82
CA CYS A 275 6.13 -16.75 -2.55
C CYS A 275 5.29 -16.06 -3.61
N MET A 276 4.19 -16.68 -4.00
CA MET A 276 3.23 -16.12 -4.95
C MET A 276 2.17 -15.30 -4.21
N PHE A 277 1.89 -14.09 -4.71
CA PHE A 277 0.88 -13.20 -4.14
C PHE A 277 -0.14 -12.79 -5.18
N ARG A 278 -1.41 -12.86 -4.80
CA ARG A 278 -2.51 -12.23 -5.53
C ARG A 278 -2.61 -10.79 -5.11
N ILE A 279 -2.65 -9.92 -6.10
CA ILE A 279 -2.71 -8.48 -5.93
C ILE A 279 -4.03 -8.00 -6.51
N SER A 280 -4.95 -7.56 -5.64
CA SER A 280 -6.23 -6.95 -6.03
C SER A 280 -6.10 -5.44 -6.22
N PRO A 281 -7.10 -4.72 -6.77
CA PRO A 281 -7.04 -3.26 -6.92
C PRO A 281 -6.73 -2.51 -5.61
N LYS A 282 -7.34 -2.94 -4.51
CA LYS A 282 -7.23 -2.30 -3.18
C LYS A 282 -6.10 -2.82 -2.31
N SER A 283 -5.50 -3.98 -2.65
CA SER A 283 -4.41 -4.56 -1.86
C SER A 283 -3.24 -3.59 -1.72
N PHE A 284 -2.75 -3.43 -0.50
CA PHE A 284 -1.41 -2.87 -0.33
C PHE A 284 -0.38 -3.90 -0.81
N TYR A 285 0.53 -3.47 -1.64
CA TYR A 285 1.68 -4.23 -2.12
C TYR A 285 2.79 -3.25 -2.42
N GLN A 286 4.00 -3.53 -2.01
CA GLN A 286 5.14 -2.63 -2.14
C GLN A 286 5.40 -2.28 -3.61
N VAL A 287 5.73 -1.01 -3.86
CA VAL A 287 5.82 -0.49 -5.23
C VAL A 287 7.17 -0.71 -5.89
N ASN A 288 8.18 -1.12 -5.14
CA ASN A 288 9.54 -1.42 -5.61
C ASN A 288 9.87 -2.88 -5.26
N PRO A 289 9.57 -3.85 -6.11
CA PRO A 289 9.76 -5.27 -5.79
C PRO A 289 11.20 -5.65 -5.48
N VAL A 290 12.17 -5.10 -6.21
CA VAL A 290 13.61 -5.38 -6.01
C VAL A 290 14.05 -5.01 -4.59
N GLN A 291 13.74 -3.79 -4.17
CA GLN A 291 14.10 -3.32 -2.83
C GLN A 291 13.26 -3.97 -1.73
N THR A 292 12.03 -4.39 -2.06
CA THR A 292 11.18 -5.13 -1.12
C THR A 292 11.76 -6.49 -0.79
N GLU A 293 12.33 -7.19 -1.77
CA GLU A 293 13.01 -8.48 -1.52
C GLU A 293 14.21 -8.32 -0.61
N LEU A 294 14.99 -7.25 -0.76
CA LEU A 294 16.10 -6.92 0.14
C LEU A 294 15.59 -6.59 1.56
N LEU A 295 14.55 -5.74 1.64
CA LEU A 295 13.93 -5.34 2.91
C LEU A 295 13.38 -6.53 3.68
N TYR A 296 12.56 -7.37 3.03
CA TYR A 296 11.95 -8.53 3.65
C TYR A 296 12.97 -9.66 3.91
N GLY A 297 13.93 -9.86 3.00
CA GLY A 297 15.05 -10.78 3.23
C GLY A 297 15.82 -10.42 4.49
N LYS A 298 16.08 -9.14 4.72
CA LYS A 298 16.73 -8.66 5.95
C LYS A 298 15.84 -8.84 7.18
N ALA A 299 14.54 -8.55 7.06
CA ALA A 299 13.60 -8.76 8.17
C ALA A 299 13.51 -10.23 8.59
N ILE A 300 13.43 -11.16 7.64
CA ILE A 300 13.42 -12.61 7.91
C ILE A 300 14.74 -13.08 8.51
N ALA A 301 15.88 -12.58 8.01
CA ALA A 301 17.19 -12.88 8.58
C ALA A 301 17.28 -12.44 10.05
N TYR A 302 16.77 -11.25 10.38
CA TYR A 302 16.74 -10.75 11.76
C TYR A 302 15.82 -11.56 12.68
N ALA A 303 14.75 -12.11 12.17
CA ALA A 303 13.86 -12.98 12.94
C ALA A 303 14.56 -14.28 13.38
N GLY A 304 15.55 -14.77 12.61
CA GLY A 304 16.37 -15.94 12.97
C GLY A 304 15.51 -17.17 13.26
N LEU A 305 14.55 -17.47 12.39
CA LEU A 305 13.59 -18.57 12.54
C LEU A 305 14.23 -19.92 12.30
N THR A 306 13.88 -20.92 13.13
CA THR A 306 14.43 -22.28 13.12
C THR A 306 13.35 -23.37 12.96
N GLY A 307 12.10 -22.99 12.77
CA GLY A 307 10.95 -23.90 12.70
C GLY A 307 10.28 -24.17 14.06
N LYS A 308 10.75 -23.53 15.13
CA LYS A 308 10.24 -23.73 16.50
C LYS A 308 9.46 -22.54 17.04
N GLU A 309 9.58 -21.38 16.37
CA GLU A 309 9.09 -20.11 16.86
C GLU A 309 7.61 -19.90 16.53
N THR A 310 6.89 -19.31 17.49
CA THR A 310 5.60 -18.67 17.27
C THR A 310 5.84 -17.20 16.96
N VAL A 311 5.35 -16.75 15.82
CA VAL A 311 5.57 -15.43 15.25
C VAL A 311 4.26 -14.65 15.20
N VAL A 312 4.28 -13.38 15.58
CA VAL A 312 3.20 -12.42 15.31
C VAL A 312 3.65 -11.47 14.20
N ASP A 313 2.86 -11.35 13.13
CA ASP A 313 2.98 -10.36 12.08
C ASP A 313 1.89 -9.32 12.30
N ALA A 314 2.25 -8.27 13.04
CA ALA A 314 1.35 -7.16 13.33
C ALA A 314 1.36 -6.16 12.16
N TYR A 315 0.20 -5.67 11.77
CA TYR A 315 -0.02 -4.87 10.55
C TYR A 315 0.26 -5.67 9.27
N CYS A 316 -0.17 -6.94 9.21
CA CYS A 316 0.29 -7.89 8.20
C CYS A 316 -0.16 -7.59 6.76
N GLY A 317 -1.10 -6.68 6.54
CA GLY A 317 -1.62 -6.34 5.23
C GLY A 317 -2.16 -7.57 4.49
N THR A 318 -1.65 -7.84 3.29
CA THR A 318 -2.00 -9.04 2.50
C THR A 318 -1.20 -10.29 2.90
N GLY A 319 -0.55 -10.24 4.07
CA GLY A 319 0.16 -11.35 4.68
C GLY A 319 1.56 -11.57 4.12
N THR A 320 2.19 -10.57 3.51
CA THR A 320 3.46 -10.76 2.78
C THR A 320 4.58 -11.24 3.69
N ILE A 321 4.87 -10.55 4.78
CA ILE A 321 5.96 -10.92 5.71
C ILE A 321 5.63 -12.25 6.41
N GLY A 322 4.40 -12.38 6.93
CA GLY A 322 3.97 -13.56 7.68
C GLY A 322 4.00 -14.85 6.84
N ILE A 323 3.58 -14.80 5.57
CA ILE A 323 3.60 -15.96 4.66
C ILE A 323 5.04 -16.37 4.34
N ILE A 324 5.95 -15.40 4.12
CA ILE A 324 7.37 -15.68 3.91
C ILE A 324 7.98 -16.31 5.17
N ALA A 325 7.69 -15.74 6.36
CA ALA A 325 8.16 -16.23 7.64
C ALA A 325 7.65 -17.64 7.98
N ALA A 326 6.41 -17.96 7.58
CA ALA A 326 5.79 -19.25 7.86
C ALA A 326 6.54 -20.45 7.30
N LYS A 327 7.36 -20.27 6.25
CA LYS A 327 8.24 -21.32 5.71
C LYS A 327 9.27 -21.84 6.74
N SER A 328 9.63 -21.01 7.72
CA SER A 328 10.67 -21.29 8.72
C SER A 328 10.19 -21.06 10.14
N ALA A 329 8.90 -20.91 10.39
CA ALA A 329 8.29 -20.76 11.70
C ALA A 329 7.44 -22.00 12.07
N LYS A 330 7.24 -22.26 13.37
CA LYS A 330 6.27 -23.24 13.86
C LYS A 330 4.84 -22.77 13.60
N LYS A 331 4.54 -21.53 13.95
CA LYS A 331 3.22 -20.92 13.81
C LYS A 331 3.37 -19.42 13.53
N VAL A 332 2.51 -18.87 12.71
CA VAL A 332 2.41 -17.42 12.46
C VAL A 332 1.00 -16.94 12.76
N ILE A 333 0.89 -15.76 13.35
CA ILE A 333 -0.36 -15.07 13.66
C ILE A 333 -0.28 -13.72 12.95
N GLY A 334 -1.07 -13.51 11.89
CA GLY A 334 -1.18 -12.26 11.18
C GLY A 334 -2.35 -11.43 11.67
N VAL A 335 -2.15 -10.13 11.91
CA VAL A 335 -3.19 -9.21 12.38
C VAL A 335 -3.28 -8.01 11.44
N GLU A 336 -4.50 -7.70 10.98
CA GLU A 336 -4.75 -6.61 10.05
C GLU A 336 -6.15 -6.03 10.25
N LEU A 337 -6.23 -4.70 10.25
CA LEU A 337 -7.49 -3.97 10.42
C LEU A 337 -8.40 -4.06 9.19
N ASN A 338 -7.81 -4.03 8.00
CA ASN A 338 -8.54 -4.03 6.74
C ASN A 338 -9.03 -5.43 6.37
N ARG A 339 -10.35 -5.65 6.43
CA ARG A 339 -11.00 -6.92 6.09
C ARG A 339 -10.67 -7.45 4.69
N ASP A 340 -10.54 -6.55 3.70
CA ASP A 340 -10.23 -6.96 2.32
C ASP A 340 -8.79 -7.46 2.23
N ALA A 341 -7.86 -6.82 2.95
CA ALA A 341 -6.48 -7.27 3.03
C ALA A 341 -6.36 -8.64 3.72
N VAL A 342 -7.09 -8.87 4.84
CA VAL A 342 -7.15 -10.18 5.50
C VAL A 342 -7.68 -11.26 4.56
N ARG A 343 -8.72 -10.95 3.79
CA ARG A 343 -9.28 -11.89 2.81
C ARG A 343 -8.27 -12.26 1.71
N ASP A 344 -7.48 -11.29 1.27
CA ASP A 344 -6.40 -11.53 0.31
C ASP A 344 -5.23 -12.30 0.96
N ALA A 345 -4.89 -12.01 2.22
CA ALA A 345 -3.87 -12.74 2.98
C ALA A 345 -4.21 -14.25 3.11
N VAL A 346 -5.46 -14.57 3.43
CA VAL A 346 -5.93 -15.98 3.48
C VAL A 346 -5.81 -16.67 2.13
N LYS A 347 -6.13 -15.98 1.02
CA LYS A 347 -5.95 -16.52 -0.34
C LYS A 347 -4.48 -16.74 -0.64
N ASN A 348 -3.64 -15.76 -0.31
CA ASN A 348 -2.19 -15.82 -0.51
C ASN A 348 -1.55 -16.98 0.25
N ALA A 349 -1.93 -17.22 1.51
CA ALA A 349 -1.47 -18.38 2.27
C ALA A 349 -1.86 -19.69 1.58
N LYS A 350 -3.11 -19.81 1.10
CA LYS A 350 -3.58 -20.98 0.35
C LYS A 350 -2.80 -21.20 -0.94
N CYS A 351 -2.54 -20.14 -1.73
CA CYS A 351 -1.76 -20.23 -2.97
C CYS A 351 -0.33 -20.73 -2.73
N ASN A 352 0.24 -20.45 -1.56
CA ASN A 352 1.57 -20.90 -1.17
C ASN A 352 1.57 -22.21 -0.37
N ASN A 353 0.43 -22.89 -0.21
CA ASN A 353 0.29 -24.10 0.61
C ASN A 353 0.73 -23.91 2.08
N VAL A 354 0.69 -22.69 2.61
CA VAL A 354 1.04 -22.37 3.99
C VAL A 354 -0.15 -22.70 4.88
N LYS A 355 0.06 -23.62 5.85
CA LYS A 355 -1.00 -24.13 6.74
C LYS A 355 -0.80 -23.70 8.20
N ASN A 356 0.39 -23.22 8.55
CA ASN A 356 0.79 -22.82 9.89
C ASN A 356 0.65 -21.31 10.13
N ILE A 357 -0.27 -20.65 9.44
CA ILE A 357 -0.58 -19.24 9.61
C ILE A 357 -2.08 -19.04 9.85
N GLU A 358 -2.41 -18.19 10.81
CA GLU A 358 -3.77 -17.75 11.11
C GLU A 358 -3.87 -16.23 10.95
N PHE A 359 -4.96 -15.73 10.39
CA PHE A 359 -5.17 -14.29 10.21
C PHE A 359 -6.36 -13.79 11.02
N TYR A 360 -6.19 -12.65 11.67
CA TYR A 360 -7.19 -11.99 12.48
C TYR A 360 -7.51 -10.61 11.90
N ASN A 361 -8.81 -10.34 11.70
CA ASN A 361 -9.27 -9.00 11.31
C ASN A 361 -9.53 -8.19 12.57
N ALA A 362 -8.52 -7.46 13.03
CA ALA A 362 -8.55 -6.68 14.25
C ALA A 362 -7.61 -5.47 14.16
N ASP A 363 -7.82 -4.49 15.03
CA ASP A 363 -6.81 -3.47 15.31
C ASP A 363 -5.59 -4.13 15.98
N ALA A 364 -4.39 -3.88 15.45
CA ALA A 364 -3.17 -4.52 15.93
C ALA A 364 -2.87 -4.15 17.40
N GLY A 365 -3.11 -2.90 17.80
CA GLY A 365 -2.92 -2.44 19.16
C GLY A 365 -3.84 -3.18 20.13
N GLN A 366 -5.14 -3.20 19.83
CA GLN A 366 -6.13 -3.90 20.67
C GLN A 366 -5.87 -5.41 20.74
N PHE A 367 -5.57 -6.05 19.60
CA PHE A 367 -5.27 -7.48 19.55
C PHE A 367 -4.06 -7.85 20.40
N MET A 368 -3.00 -7.05 20.33
CA MET A 368 -1.80 -7.27 21.12
C MET A 368 -2.03 -7.09 22.63
N VAL A 369 -2.89 -6.14 23.01
CA VAL A 369 -3.32 -5.95 24.41
C VAL A 369 -4.07 -7.19 24.91
N GLU A 370 -5.08 -7.64 24.17
CA GLU A 370 -5.88 -8.82 24.51
C GLU A 370 -5.01 -10.10 24.61
N MET A 371 -4.04 -10.25 23.70
CA MET A 371 -3.08 -11.36 23.73
C MET A 371 -2.18 -11.28 24.96
N ALA A 372 -1.70 -10.10 25.34
CA ALA A 372 -0.87 -9.89 26.51
C ALA A 372 -1.62 -10.17 27.81
N GLU A 373 -2.87 -9.73 27.92
CA GLU A 373 -3.76 -10.02 29.04
C GLU A 373 -4.06 -11.52 29.17
N TYR A 374 -4.41 -12.18 28.04
CA TYR A 374 -4.65 -13.62 28.01
C TYR A 374 -3.44 -14.42 28.51
N ARG A 375 -2.23 -14.01 28.12
CA ARG A 375 -0.98 -14.63 28.56
C ARG A 375 -0.69 -14.39 30.04
N ALA A 376 -1.02 -13.21 30.55
CA ALA A 376 -0.88 -12.92 31.99
C ALA A 376 -1.81 -13.81 32.83
N ASP A 377 -3.07 -14.01 32.38
CA ASP A 377 -4.03 -14.92 33.01
C ASP A 377 -3.55 -16.37 32.99
N ALA A 378 -3.00 -16.82 31.87
CA ALA A 378 -2.44 -18.16 31.73
C ALA A 378 -1.26 -18.40 32.70
N LYS A 379 -0.43 -17.40 32.94
CA LYS A 379 0.68 -17.49 33.92
C LYS A 379 0.18 -17.54 35.37
N ARG A 380 -0.99 -16.99 35.66
CA ARG A 380 -1.66 -17.10 36.97
C ARG A 380 -2.38 -18.43 37.17
N GLY A 381 -2.43 -19.30 36.16
CA GLY A 381 -3.16 -20.56 36.19
C GLY A 381 -4.66 -20.43 35.93
N GLU A 382 -5.14 -19.25 35.56
CA GLU A 382 -6.57 -18.96 35.30
C GLU A 382 -7.01 -19.47 33.92
N LYS A 383 -6.05 -19.67 33.00
CA LYS A 383 -6.26 -20.20 31.63
C LYS A 383 -5.14 -21.15 31.24
N SER A 384 -5.44 -22.12 30.38
CA SER A 384 -4.45 -23.07 29.85
C SER A 384 -4.20 -22.81 28.36
N GLY A 385 -2.97 -23.02 27.87
CA GLY A 385 -2.66 -23.13 26.44
C GLY A 385 -2.30 -21.81 25.71
N ALA A 386 -1.81 -20.80 26.41
CA ALA A 386 -1.25 -19.61 25.73
C ALA A 386 0.06 -19.96 25.03
N ASP A 387 0.10 -19.89 23.70
CA ASP A 387 1.34 -20.01 22.93
C ASP A 387 2.33 -18.92 23.33
N GLU A 388 3.59 -19.29 23.52
CA GLU A 388 4.65 -18.31 23.74
C GLU A 388 4.99 -17.60 22.42
N VAL A 389 4.96 -16.26 22.40
CA VAL A 389 5.38 -15.49 21.25
C VAL A 389 6.90 -15.30 21.31
N ASP A 390 7.58 -15.81 20.30
CA ASP A 390 9.05 -15.73 20.21
C ASP A 390 9.52 -14.53 19.42
N VAL A 391 8.80 -14.18 18.34
CA VAL A 391 9.15 -13.10 17.42
C VAL A 391 7.91 -12.26 17.10
N VAL A 392 8.07 -10.94 17.09
CA VAL A 392 7.07 -9.99 16.58
C VAL A 392 7.67 -9.23 15.40
N PHE A 393 7.05 -9.35 14.22
CA PHE A 393 7.21 -8.39 13.15
C PHE A 393 6.22 -7.25 13.36
N MET A 394 6.67 -6.03 13.17
CA MET A 394 5.83 -4.85 13.19
C MET A 394 6.21 -3.92 12.04
N ASP A 395 5.23 -3.57 11.20
CA ASP A 395 5.34 -2.65 10.07
C ASP A 395 4.22 -1.61 10.18
N PRO A 396 4.28 -0.71 11.19
CA PRO A 396 3.24 0.25 11.47
C PRO A 396 3.17 1.35 10.40
N PRO A 397 2.07 2.13 10.36
CA PRO A 397 1.96 3.29 9.50
C PRO A 397 3.00 4.38 9.86
N ARG A 398 3.10 5.42 9.04
CA ARG A 398 4.07 6.54 9.23
C ARG A 398 4.05 7.20 10.60
N ALA A 399 2.95 7.10 11.32
CA ALA A 399 2.81 7.62 12.68
C ALA A 399 3.57 6.79 13.74
N GLY A 400 4.08 5.61 13.35
CA GLY A 400 4.65 4.62 14.27
C GLY A 400 3.57 3.86 15.03
N SER A 401 3.96 3.13 16.06
CA SER A 401 3.03 2.42 16.96
C SER A 401 2.60 3.30 18.13
N ASP A 402 1.44 3.01 18.68
CA ASP A 402 0.98 3.65 19.91
C ASP A 402 1.58 3.00 21.16
N GLU A 403 1.44 3.67 22.31
CA GLU A 403 2.00 3.21 23.56
C GLU A 403 1.34 1.91 24.05
N ALA A 404 0.06 1.69 23.77
CA ALA A 404 -0.65 0.48 24.15
C ALA A 404 -0.09 -0.74 23.43
N PHE A 405 0.16 -0.63 22.13
CA PHE A 405 0.83 -1.66 21.34
C PHE A 405 2.24 -1.95 21.88
N LEU A 406 3.06 -0.92 22.07
CA LEU A 406 4.44 -1.08 22.56
C LEU A 406 4.49 -1.70 23.95
N SER A 407 3.58 -1.31 24.85
CA SER A 407 3.43 -1.91 26.19
C SER A 407 3.05 -3.39 26.11
N SER A 408 2.18 -3.75 25.18
CA SER A 408 1.79 -5.14 24.96
C SER A 408 2.94 -6.00 24.44
N VAL A 409 3.78 -5.46 23.55
CA VAL A 409 5.03 -6.12 23.12
C VAL A 409 5.95 -6.38 24.32
N VAL A 410 6.09 -5.40 25.23
CA VAL A 410 6.89 -5.57 26.45
C VAL A 410 6.31 -6.64 27.35
N THR A 411 4.99 -6.70 27.51
CA THR A 411 4.29 -7.69 28.35
C THR A 411 4.36 -9.10 27.75
N LEU A 412 4.16 -9.25 26.45
CA LEU A 412 4.34 -10.51 25.72
C LEU A 412 5.78 -11.00 25.78
N ALA A 413 6.70 -10.05 25.83
CA ALA A 413 8.12 -10.30 26.01
C ALA A 413 8.75 -11.25 24.98
N PRO A 414 8.50 -11.07 23.66
CA PRO A 414 9.14 -11.88 22.63
C PRO A 414 10.67 -11.78 22.72
N LYS A 415 11.36 -12.86 22.33
CA LYS A 415 12.82 -12.89 22.29
C LYS A 415 13.40 -11.89 21.32
N ARG A 416 12.67 -11.64 20.19
CA ARG A 416 13.05 -10.70 19.14
C ARG A 416 11.84 -9.88 18.69
N VAL A 417 12.12 -8.62 18.36
CA VAL A 417 11.20 -7.75 17.63
C VAL A 417 11.91 -7.28 16.38
N VAL A 418 11.29 -7.47 15.24
CA VAL A 418 11.76 -6.99 13.94
C VAL A 418 10.87 -5.84 13.53
N TYR A 419 11.40 -4.62 13.58
CA TYR A 419 10.67 -3.40 13.30
C TYR A 419 11.01 -2.90 11.89
N VAL A 420 10.05 -2.95 10.97
CA VAL A 420 10.12 -2.31 9.65
C VAL A 420 9.50 -0.92 9.78
N SER A 421 10.15 0.12 9.26
CA SER A 421 9.65 1.49 9.39
C SER A 421 9.98 2.35 8.18
N CYS A 422 8.97 3.06 7.69
CA CYS A 422 9.09 4.08 6.64
C CYS A 422 9.38 5.49 7.18
N ASN A 423 9.50 5.65 8.51
CA ASN A 423 9.75 6.96 9.14
C ASN A 423 10.75 6.83 10.31
N PRO A 424 12.03 7.17 10.09
CA PRO A 424 13.07 7.10 11.13
C PRO A 424 12.81 7.95 12.38
N GLU A 425 12.02 9.02 12.31
CA GLU A 425 11.70 9.86 13.48
C GLU A 425 10.75 9.14 14.44
N THR A 426 9.65 8.58 13.92
CA THR A 426 8.72 7.80 14.75
C THR A 426 9.35 6.50 15.21
N LEU A 427 10.20 5.89 14.40
CA LEU A 427 11.01 4.75 14.81
C LEU A 427 11.88 5.09 16.02
N ALA A 428 12.59 6.21 16.01
CA ALA A 428 13.44 6.64 17.15
C ALA A 428 12.61 6.81 18.44
N ARG A 429 11.40 7.36 18.34
CA ARG A 429 10.46 7.48 19.47
C ARG A 429 10.10 6.08 20.03
N ASP A 430 9.75 5.16 19.18
CA ASP A 430 9.30 3.82 19.57
C ASP A 430 10.47 2.97 20.10
N LEU A 431 11.68 3.13 19.52
CA LEU A 431 12.91 2.53 20.05
C LEU A 431 13.24 3.03 21.44
N LEU A 432 13.05 4.34 21.71
CA LEU A 432 13.25 4.89 23.05
C LEU A 432 12.33 4.22 24.07
N TYR A 433 11.07 3.98 23.71
CA TYR A 433 10.13 3.26 24.57
C TYR A 433 10.60 1.84 24.83
N LEU A 434 10.84 1.04 23.78
CA LEU A 434 11.22 -0.36 23.90
C LEU A 434 12.54 -0.56 24.65
N THR A 435 13.53 0.31 24.41
CA THR A 435 14.82 0.20 25.11
C THR A 435 14.72 0.56 26.59
N LYS A 436 13.87 1.50 26.98
CA LYS A 436 13.57 1.79 28.39
C LYS A 436 12.88 0.59 29.10
N HIS A 437 12.24 -0.30 28.33
CA HIS A 437 11.50 -1.45 28.85
C HIS A 437 12.18 -2.80 28.60
N GLY A 438 13.52 -2.80 28.50
CA GLY A 438 14.32 -4.03 28.55
C GLY A 438 14.63 -4.66 27.20
N TYR A 439 14.36 -3.99 26.08
CA TYR A 439 14.84 -4.38 24.76
C TYR A 439 16.15 -3.66 24.44
N ARG A 440 16.97 -4.31 23.63
CA ARG A 440 18.19 -3.74 23.06
C ARG A 440 18.09 -3.74 21.56
N ALA A 441 18.15 -2.58 20.93
CA ALA A 441 18.32 -2.46 19.50
C ALA A 441 19.74 -2.90 19.11
N GLN A 442 19.86 -3.87 18.20
CA GLN A 442 21.14 -4.45 17.82
C GLN A 442 21.74 -3.72 16.62
N GLU A 443 20.99 -3.70 15.53
CA GLU A 443 21.39 -3.01 14.31
C GLU A 443 20.17 -2.54 13.51
N CYS A 444 20.37 -1.51 12.68
CA CYS A 444 19.40 -0.95 11.75
C CYS A 444 19.94 -1.07 10.34
N GLN A 445 19.16 -1.66 9.43
CA GLN A 445 19.44 -1.70 8.01
C GLN A 445 18.56 -0.71 7.25
N PRO A 446 19.11 0.41 6.77
CA PRO A 446 18.39 1.28 5.83
C PRO A 446 18.31 0.65 4.43
N VAL A 447 17.18 0.87 3.75
CA VAL A 447 16.93 0.42 2.37
C VAL A 447 16.34 1.57 1.57
N ASP A 448 16.91 1.86 0.41
CA ASP A 448 16.37 2.88 -0.49
C ASP A 448 15.20 2.33 -1.30
N MET A 449 14.04 2.20 -0.67
CA MET A 449 12.80 1.74 -1.29
C MET A 449 12.29 2.71 -2.37
N PHE A 450 12.59 4.01 -2.21
CA PHE A 450 12.04 5.10 -3.04
C PHE A 450 13.15 6.00 -3.58
N PRO A 451 13.99 5.53 -4.53
CA PRO A 451 14.96 6.38 -5.22
C PRO A 451 14.34 7.69 -5.71
N TRP A 452 15.12 8.76 -5.75
CA TRP A 452 14.72 10.12 -6.15
C TRP A 452 13.83 10.87 -5.17
N THR A 453 13.39 10.21 -4.08
CA THR A 453 12.63 10.85 -2.99
C THR A 453 13.46 10.86 -1.70
N LYS A 454 13.08 11.69 -0.74
CA LYS A 454 13.71 11.73 0.61
C LYS A 454 13.31 10.55 1.51
N HIS A 455 12.36 9.73 1.09
CA HIS A 455 11.88 8.60 1.88
C HIS A 455 12.91 7.47 1.93
N VAL A 456 13.02 6.83 3.08
CA VAL A 456 13.88 5.68 3.34
C VAL A 456 13.13 4.69 4.22
N GLU A 457 13.27 3.41 3.90
CA GLU A 457 12.79 2.32 4.74
C GLU A 457 13.92 1.82 5.63
N THR A 458 13.58 1.28 6.79
CA THR A 458 14.53 0.74 7.75
C THR A 458 14.03 -0.56 8.34
N VAL A 459 14.93 -1.48 8.63
CA VAL A 459 14.63 -2.68 9.44
C VAL A 459 15.53 -2.68 10.65
N VAL A 460 14.94 -2.75 11.85
CA VAL A 460 15.67 -2.79 13.11
C VAL A 460 15.42 -4.12 13.80
N LEU A 461 16.52 -4.77 14.23
CA LEU A 461 16.47 -5.92 15.12
C LEU A 461 16.54 -5.45 16.57
N LEU A 462 15.53 -5.81 17.35
CA LEU A 462 15.58 -5.69 18.80
C LEU A 462 15.57 -7.08 19.42
N SER A 463 16.40 -7.27 20.46
CA SER A 463 16.38 -8.47 21.28
C SER A 463 16.07 -8.12 22.73
N LYS A 464 15.43 -9.05 23.44
CA LYS A 464 15.23 -8.91 24.87
C LYS A 464 16.58 -8.98 25.58
N GLY A 465 16.99 -7.91 26.28
CA GLY A 465 18.24 -7.88 27.04
C GLY A 465 18.16 -8.72 28.30
N ALA A 466 19.28 -9.32 28.73
CA ALA A 466 19.43 -9.71 30.10
C ALA A 466 19.41 -8.43 30.98
N LYS A 467 18.75 -8.49 32.14
CA LYS A 467 18.57 -7.35 33.06
C LYS A 467 19.91 -6.63 33.32
N GLY A 468 20.08 -5.46 32.74
CA GLY A 468 21.19 -4.55 33.02
C GLY A 468 20.86 -3.19 32.40
N PRO A 469 21.04 -2.06 33.11
CA PRO A 469 20.77 -0.76 32.55
C PRO A 469 21.73 -0.51 31.38
N VAL A 470 21.17 -0.28 30.19
CA VAL A 470 21.92 0.36 29.11
C VAL A 470 22.21 1.78 29.58
N ASP A 471 23.48 2.17 29.61
CA ASP A 471 23.85 3.55 29.92
C ASP A 471 23.39 4.48 28.79
N LEU A 472 22.17 4.94 28.92
CA LEU A 472 21.48 5.84 27.97
C LEU A 472 21.75 7.32 28.32
N CYS A 473 22.71 7.61 29.18
CA CYS A 473 22.91 8.95 29.74
C CYS A 473 23.26 10.00 28.66
N SER A 474 23.91 9.60 27.54
CA SER A 474 24.28 10.52 26.46
C SER A 474 23.18 10.69 25.40
N ALA A 475 22.32 9.66 25.18
CA ALA A 475 21.22 9.73 24.20
C ALA A 475 19.99 10.51 24.73
N ARG A 476 19.89 10.63 26.05
CA ARG A 476 18.72 11.17 26.76
C ARG A 476 18.43 12.64 26.45
N THR A 477 19.42 13.47 26.25
CA THR A 477 19.25 14.92 26.23
C THR A 477 18.76 15.49 24.91
N GLU A 478 19.05 14.89 23.78
CA GLU A 478 18.70 15.47 22.48
C GLU A 478 17.35 14.92 21.94
N VAL A 479 17.09 13.62 22.13
CA VAL A 479 15.79 13.03 21.72
C VAL A 479 14.68 13.51 22.65
N GLU A 480 14.92 13.59 23.96
CA GLU A 480 13.94 14.14 24.91
C GLU A 480 13.68 15.63 24.71
N ARG A 481 14.69 16.44 24.37
CA ARG A 481 14.49 17.84 23.97
C ARG A 481 13.65 17.98 22.71
N ARG A 482 13.90 17.15 21.69
CA ARG A 482 13.13 17.18 20.44
C ARG A 482 11.70 16.68 20.61
N LEU A 483 11.47 15.68 21.47
CA LEU A 483 10.12 15.22 21.82
C LEU A 483 9.34 16.27 22.63
N VAL A 484 10.02 17.04 23.49
CA VAL A 484 9.42 18.16 24.20
C VAL A 484 9.10 19.32 23.26
N ASP A 485 9.95 19.59 22.25
CA ASP A 485 9.68 20.60 21.23
C ASP A 485 8.59 20.16 20.23
N SER A 486 8.50 18.86 19.89
CA SER A 486 7.39 18.33 19.07
C SER A 486 6.05 18.30 19.82
N ARG A 487 6.07 18.19 21.17
CA ARG A 487 4.86 18.36 22.00
C ARG A 487 4.43 19.82 22.12
N LYS A 488 5.29 20.78 21.80
CA LYS A 488 4.96 22.22 21.78
C LYS A 488 4.32 22.71 20.50
N VAL A 489 4.23 21.90 19.46
CA VAL A 489 3.25 22.12 18.40
C VAL A 489 1.90 21.71 18.98
N LYS A 490 1.33 22.57 19.81
CA LYS A 490 -0.09 22.62 20.06
C LYS A 490 -0.74 22.86 18.71
N VAL A 491 -1.21 21.78 18.07
CA VAL A 491 -2.34 21.88 17.19
C VAL A 491 -3.50 22.11 18.14
N ASP A 492 -3.89 23.35 18.29
CA ASP A 492 -5.09 23.76 19.00
C ASP A 492 -6.27 23.24 18.16
N PHE A 493 -6.66 22.00 18.40
CA PHE A 493 -7.97 21.50 18.01
C PHE A 493 -8.97 22.07 19.03
N SER A 494 -9.26 23.35 18.91
CA SER A 494 -10.47 23.88 19.50
C SER A 494 -11.62 23.30 18.68
N LEU A 495 -12.41 22.43 19.29
CA LEU A 495 -13.67 21.88 18.78
C LEU A 495 -14.70 22.99 18.40
N GLU A 496 -14.40 24.23 18.68
CA GLU A 496 -15.28 25.40 18.45
C GLU A 496 -15.34 25.87 16.99
N ASN A 497 -14.45 25.39 16.10
CA ASN A 497 -14.41 25.79 14.70
C ASN A 497 -14.71 24.65 13.69
N MET A 498 -15.19 23.51 14.15
CA MET A 498 -15.72 22.47 13.25
C MET A 498 -17.24 22.60 13.15
N ASP A 499 -17.72 22.87 11.95
CA ASP A 499 -19.16 22.81 11.64
C ASP A 499 -19.67 21.37 11.83
N LEU A 500 -20.32 21.14 12.98
CA LEU A 500 -20.84 19.84 13.43
C LEU A 500 -22.06 19.38 12.61
N SER A 501 -22.52 20.16 11.65
CA SER A 501 -23.71 19.83 10.84
C SER A 501 -23.47 18.66 9.86
N GLU A 502 -22.22 18.31 9.52
CA GLU A 502 -21.88 17.17 8.64
C GLU A 502 -21.84 15.81 9.35
N PHE A 503 -21.89 15.76 10.68
CA PHE A 503 -21.69 14.52 11.46
C PHE A 503 -22.95 13.92 12.09
N LYS A 504 -24.13 14.44 11.77
CA LYS A 504 -25.38 13.85 12.29
C LYS A 504 -25.55 12.41 11.80
N GLY A 505 -25.50 11.45 12.74
CA GLY A 505 -25.81 10.03 12.52
C GLY A 505 -24.63 9.09 12.27
N LYS A 506 -23.37 9.52 12.33
CA LYS A 506 -22.19 8.67 11.95
C LYS A 506 -21.05 8.62 12.97
N ALA A 507 -21.29 8.83 14.25
CA ALA A 507 -20.22 8.75 15.24
C ALA A 507 -19.62 7.33 15.31
N THR A 508 -18.28 7.24 15.33
CA THR A 508 -17.55 5.99 15.53
C THR A 508 -17.64 5.52 16.98
N TYR A 509 -17.37 4.25 17.22
CA TYR A 509 -17.34 3.69 18.58
C TYR A 509 -16.31 4.39 19.47
N GLU A 510 -15.20 4.83 18.92
CA GLU A 510 -14.17 5.56 19.65
C GLU A 510 -14.63 6.96 20.06
N GLN A 511 -15.35 7.67 19.21
CA GLN A 511 -15.94 8.97 19.55
C GLN A 511 -16.98 8.82 20.67
N ILE A 512 -17.78 7.78 20.64
CA ILE A 512 -18.77 7.46 21.69
C ILE A 512 -18.05 7.14 23.01
N LYS A 513 -16.99 6.33 23.00
CA LYS A 513 -16.19 6.02 24.19
C LYS A 513 -15.52 7.27 24.79
N ALA A 514 -14.93 8.10 23.93
CA ALA A 514 -14.28 9.34 24.34
C ALA A 514 -15.29 10.31 25.01
N TYR A 515 -16.44 10.50 24.39
CA TYR A 515 -17.50 11.34 24.93
C TYR A 515 -18.01 10.83 26.30
N VAL A 516 -18.28 9.53 26.41
CA VAL A 516 -18.74 8.92 27.66
C VAL A 516 -17.68 9.10 28.76
N LEU A 517 -16.42 8.83 28.44
CA LEU A 517 -15.33 9.00 29.40
C LEU A 517 -15.20 10.46 29.87
N GLU A 518 -15.24 11.42 28.93
CA GLU A 518 -15.14 12.85 29.22
C GLU A 518 -16.30 13.36 30.08
N LYS A 519 -17.54 12.97 29.76
CA LYS A 519 -18.74 13.50 30.41
C LYS A 519 -19.09 12.81 31.71
N THR A 520 -18.76 11.52 31.85
CA THR A 520 -19.22 10.71 33.00
C THR A 520 -18.08 10.05 33.78
N GLY A 521 -16.84 10.07 33.26
CA GLY A 521 -15.72 9.33 33.84
C GLY A 521 -15.81 7.80 33.66
N LEU A 522 -16.84 7.29 33.00
CA LEU A 522 -17.07 5.86 32.84
C LEU A 522 -16.37 5.33 31.60
N LYS A 523 -15.68 4.19 31.73
CA LYS A 523 -15.12 3.46 30.58
C LYS A 523 -16.17 2.47 30.05
N VAL A 524 -16.50 2.58 28.74
CA VAL A 524 -17.42 1.70 28.04
C VAL A 524 -16.72 0.93 26.94
N SER A 525 -17.09 -0.34 26.75
CA SER A 525 -16.54 -1.20 25.70
C SER A 525 -17.35 -1.10 24.40
N SER A 526 -16.72 -1.46 23.27
CA SER A 526 -17.42 -1.57 21.98
C SER A 526 -18.58 -2.55 22.04
N LEU A 527 -18.47 -3.62 22.84
CA LEU A 527 -19.54 -4.60 23.07
C LEU A 527 -20.78 -3.93 23.71
N TYR A 528 -20.59 -3.08 24.72
CA TYR A 528 -21.70 -2.37 25.35
C TYR A 528 -22.38 -1.39 24.41
N ILE A 529 -21.60 -0.65 23.61
CA ILE A 529 -22.13 0.26 22.59
C ILE A 529 -22.95 -0.54 21.55
N ALA A 530 -22.46 -1.71 21.11
CA ALA A 530 -23.18 -2.59 20.19
C ALA A 530 -24.48 -3.13 20.80
N GLN A 531 -24.48 -3.54 22.09
CA GLN A 531 -25.66 -3.99 22.79
C GLN A 531 -26.73 -2.89 22.84
N ILE A 532 -26.33 -1.65 23.14
CA ILE A 532 -27.27 -0.52 23.22
C ILE A 532 -27.77 -0.12 21.84
N LYS A 533 -26.91 -0.11 20.79
CA LYS A 533 -27.35 0.08 19.39
C LYS A 533 -28.42 -0.93 19.01
N LYS A 534 -28.20 -2.22 19.30
CA LYS A 534 -29.16 -3.29 19.01
C LYS A 534 -30.49 -3.08 19.78
N LYS A 535 -30.41 -2.64 21.05
CA LYS A 535 -31.56 -2.33 21.87
C LYS A 535 -32.39 -1.15 21.31
N CYS A 536 -31.71 -0.20 20.64
CA CYS A 536 -32.33 0.94 19.94
C CYS A 536 -32.81 0.61 18.52
N GLY A 537 -32.72 -0.65 18.06
CA GLY A 537 -33.11 -1.03 16.69
C GLY A 537 -32.18 -0.55 15.61
N LEU A 538 -30.94 -0.15 15.96
CA LEU A 538 -29.95 0.34 15.02
C LEU A 538 -29.10 -0.80 14.45
N ASP A 539 -28.64 -0.65 13.20
CA ASP A 539 -27.77 -1.62 12.55
C ASP A 539 -26.40 -1.69 13.25
N VAL A 540 -25.99 -2.89 13.64
CA VAL A 540 -24.78 -3.15 14.45
C VAL A 540 -23.71 -3.85 13.62
N GLY A 541 -23.84 -3.96 12.32
CA GLY A 541 -22.94 -4.78 11.51
C GLY A 541 -22.85 -6.25 12.01
N GLU A 542 -22.58 -7.18 11.15
CA GLU A 542 -22.45 -8.59 11.53
C GLU A 542 -21.25 -8.80 12.48
N ASN A 543 -21.55 -9.24 13.70
CA ASN A 543 -20.54 -9.56 14.71
C ASN A 543 -19.97 -10.96 14.41
N PHE A 544 -18.74 -11.05 13.86
CA PHE A 544 -18.10 -12.32 13.47
C PHE A 544 -17.54 -13.14 14.66
N ASN A 545 -17.57 -12.60 15.87
CA ASN A 545 -17.24 -13.34 17.09
C ASN A 545 -18.52 -14.00 17.64
N LEU A 546 -19.01 -15.01 16.96
CA LEU A 546 -20.02 -15.89 17.51
C LEU A 546 -19.41 -16.67 18.68
N PRO A 547 -20.07 -16.73 19.85
CA PRO A 547 -19.61 -17.54 20.97
C PRO A 547 -19.49 -19.00 20.54
N LYS A 548 -18.40 -19.66 20.91
CA LYS A 548 -18.11 -21.06 20.57
C LYS A 548 -19.12 -22.07 21.20
N SER A 549 -20.10 -21.61 21.97
CA SER A 549 -21.20 -22.42 22.50
C SER A 549 -22.45 -21.56 22.66
N GLU A 550 -23.63 -22.15 22.42
CA GLU A 550 -24.93 -21.52 22.55
C GLU A 550 -25.25 -21.02 23.98
N ASN A 551 -24.49 -21.46 24.98
CA ASN A 551 -24.68 -21.14 26.40
C ASN A 551 -23.67 -20.13 26.98
N ALA A 552 -22.83 -19.47 26.15
CA ALA A 552 -21.87 -18.48 26.65
C ALA A 552 -22.63 -17.19 27.11
N ARG A 553 -22.66 -16.92 28.41
CA ARG A 553 -23.19 -15.66 28.94
C ARG A 553 -22.28 -14.50 28.56
N GLN A 554 -22.76 -13.61 27.70
CA GLN A 554 -22.08 -12.34 27.40
C GLN A 554 -22.26 -11.35 28.57
N PRO A 555 -21.22 -10.57 28.93
CA PRO A 555 -21.37 -9.50 29.91
C PRO A 555 -22.42 -8.50 29.44
N GLN A 556 -23.35 -8.15 30.29
CA GLN A 556 -24.39 -7.16 30.01
C GLN A 556 -23.94 -5.76 30.42
N CYS A 557 -24.35 -4.75 29.66
CA CYS A 557 -24.11 -3.36 29.98
C CYS A 557 -24.82 -3.00 31.29
N THR A 558 -24.12 -2.35 32.22
CA THR A 558 -24.74 -1.88 33.46
C THR A 558 -25.65 -0.67 33.18
N PRO A 559 -26.72 -0.45 33.98
CA PRO A 559 -27.65 0.67 33.76
C PRO A 559 -26.99 2.03 33.65
N GLU A 560 -25.97 2.31 34.49
CA GLU A 560 -25.23 3.57 34.47
C GLU A 560 -24.47 3.77 33.15
N LYS A 561 -23.83 2.71 32.63
CA LYS A 561 -23.11 2.76 31.35
C LYS A 561 -24.08 2.82 30.16
N GLU A 562 -25.26 2.19 30.28
CA GLU A 562 -26.32 2.27 29.28
C GLU A 562 -26.80 3.72 29.14
N GLU A 563 -27.06 4.40 30.25
CA GLU A 563 -27.50 5.79 30.26
C GLU A 563 -26.45 6.72 29.66
N ALA A 564 -25.18 6.53 30.02
CA ALA A 564 -24.07 7.30 29.48
C ALA A 564 -23.90 7.10 27.95
N ILE A 565 -24.08 5.87 27.46
CA ILE A 565 -24.03 5.59 26.01
C ILE A 565 -25.25 6.21 25.31
N MET A 566 -26.42 6.18 25.90
CA MET A 566 -27.64 6.81 25.37
C MET A 566 -27.49 8.34 25.27
N GLN A 567 -26.84 8.97 26.24
CA GLN A 567 -26.54 10.40 26.20
C GLN A 567 -25.56 10.70 25.04
N ALA A 568 -24.55 9.87 24.84
CA ALA A 568 -23.66 9.99 23.70
C ALA A 568 -24.40 9.82 22.36
N PHE A 569 -25.31 8.86 22.25
CA PHE A 569 -26.13 8.66 21.04
C PHE A 569 -26.97 9.89 20.71
N LYS A 570 -27.63 10.50 21.73
CA LYS A 570 -28.37 11.76 21.56
C LYS A 570 -27.45 12.91 21.13
N HIS A 571 -26.29 13.03 21.75
CA HIS A 571 -25.33 14.08 21.42
C HIS A 571 -24.86 14.00 19.95
N PHE A 572 -24.59 12.79 19.46
CA PHE A 572 -24.15 12.57 18.07
C PHE A 572 -25.33 12.42 17.08
N GLY A 573 -26.55 12.57 17.50
CA GLY A 573 -27.75 12.43 16.65
C GLY A 573 -27.92 11.02 16.07
N ILE A 574 -27.51 9.98 16.82
CA ILE A 574 -27.65 8.57 16.44
C ILE A 574 -29.05 8.07 16.79
N VAL A 575 -29.64 8.57 17.90
CA VAL A 575 -30.98 8.30 18.40
C VAL A 575 -31.65 9.62 18.78
#